data_319448835845c49eb7c2031efd9ef8dc
#
_entry.id   319448835845c49eb7c2031efd9ef8dc
#
_cell.length_a   1.000
_cell.length_b   1.000
_cell.length_c   1.000
_cell.angle_alpha   90.00
_cell.angle_beta   90.00
_cell.angle_gamma   90.00
#
_symmetry.space_group_name_H-M   'P 1'
#
loop_
_entity.id
_entity.type
_entity.pdbx_description
1 polymer ?
#
loop_
_entity_poly.entity_id
_entity_poly.type
_entity_poly.pdbx_seq_one_letter_code
_entity_poly.pdbx_strand_id
1 'polypeptide(L)'
;MERVKFVMSLPQVQQAFNEMIDKKKNFVNKSMIMGEVLCTADMTTGVKCGVICWLFGGAVMNLGSPEHIQKWFVPLKNLEYTGMFAMTERGHGSNVRGILTEAVFDPVTQEFIIHTPCENAQKMYIGNTMKGNYAAVFAQLIINGKSQGPHCFIVPIRDKNGNMYPGVEAIDMLYKEGLHGVDNGILTFNQVRIPRENLLDKFGSVSSNGKYSSPIENKSARFNAMLAALTPTRLALTFQALGAMKLGLTIAIRYSHSRRQFGPKNKEEVKIIDHQTQHLRLMPHLATALAITFTSRYAGEMLDEDVYHNRDLVNNRPLQALVAGLKAYSTWENLSCLQDCRECTGGMGFMMENRIPGLKCDSDVFVTFEGDNVVMLQVVVRELLAQYSRQYEESPVFGLLRNWTSSVGDWLRTSILAIGSDKISNLTFFVKAVSFRERVLQHGLAARLYHKVMTRKEEFFSAWNSCLNHVVTLALAHIHRVTLEQFALAVESCPAPKDQSLLMEFCLLYGTKLIYNERAWYLEHKYLTPATSNQIRDQLLELCRLVKDDALKVVSAFNLPRATIQAPIAGIPNPRAQWAYYPEPKEEDPKVPRKISAKL
;
A
#
# COMPACT_ATOMS: atom_id res chain seq x y z
N MET A 1 -5.45 -13.04 19.90
CA MET A 1 -6.59 -12.18 20.29
C MET A 1 -6.28 -11.25 21.47
N GLU A 2 -5.57 -11.65 22.51
CA GLU A 2 -5.27 -10.79 23.68
C GLU A 2 -4.57 -9.47 23.29
N ARG A 3 -3.54 -9.54 22.43
CA ARG A 3 -2.87 -8.33 21.92
C ARG A 3 -3.82 -7.41 21.14
N VAL A 4 -4.71 -7.97 20.32
CA VAL A 4 -5.74 -7.19 19.61
C VAL A 4 -6.67 -6.51 20.60
N LYS A 5 -7.18 -7.24 21.60
CA LYS A 5 -8.02 -6.67 22.67
C LYS A 5 -7.31 -5.54 23.40
N PHE A 6 -6.04 -5.74 23.75
CA PHE A 6 -5.21 -4.71 24.38
C PHE A 6 -5.10 -3.46 23.50
N VAL A 7 -4.73 -3.61 22.22
CA VAL A 7 -4.59 -2.47 21.31
C VAL A 7 -5.92 -1.73 21.16
N MET A 8 -7.01 -2.46 20.93
CA MET A 8 -8.33 -1.85 20.75
C MET A 8 -8.87 -1.19 22.01
N SER A 9 -8.43 -1.58 23.19
CA SER A 9 -8.81 -0.93 24.46
C SER A 9 -8.04 0.35 24.76
N LEU A 10 -6.99 0.66 24.00
CA LEU A 10 -6.20 1.88 24.21
C LEU A 10 -7.07 3.14 23.99
N PRO A 11 -7.00 4.15 24.88
CA PRO A 11 -7.81 5.36 24.76
C PRO A 11 -7.66 6.06 23.40
N GLN A 12 -6.44 6.10 22.85
CA GLN A 12 -6.15 6.71 21.55
C GLN A 12 -6.86 5.97 20.39
N VAL A 13 -6.93 4.63 20.48
CA VAL A 13 -7.63 3.81 19.47
C VAL A 13 -9.13 4.00 19.59
N GLN A 14 -9.67 4.01 20.82
CA GLN A 14 -11.09 4.29 21.07
C GLN A 14 -11.50 5.70 20.61
N GLN A 15 -10.61 6.68 20.81
CA GLN A 15 -10.84 8.03 20.29
C GLN A 15 -10.88 8.03 18.76
N ALA A 16 -9.96 7.33 18.09
CA ALA A 16 -9.95 7.23 16.62
C ALA A 16 -11.25 6.61 16.08
N PHE A 17 -11.83 5.61 16.76
CA PHE A 17 -13.14 5.07 16.38
C PHE A 17 -14.27 6.08 16.52
N ASN A 18 -14.27 6.89 17.59
CA ASN A 18 -15.26 7.95 17.74
C ASN A 18 -15.10 9.00 16.63
N GLU A 19 -13.88 9.43 16.35
CA GLU A 19 -13.57 10.36 15.27
C GLU A 19 -13.99 9.81 13.89
N MET A 20 -13.89 8.50 13.68
CA MET A 20 -14.36 7.81 12.47
C MET A 20 -15.88 7.85 12.33
N ILE A 21 -16.62 7.55 13.41
CA ILE A 21 -18.08 7.62 13.43
C ILE A 21 -18.55 9.06 13.16
N ASP A 22 -17.93 10.04 13.82
CA ASP A 22 -18.26 11.45 13.71
C ASP A 22 -17.71 12.11 12.43
N LYS A 23 -16.93 11.38 11.63
CA LYS A 23 -16.19 11.86 10.43
C LYS A 23 -15.40 13.13 10.70
N LYS A 24 -14.66 13.17 11.81
CA LYS A 24 -13.86 14.34 12.19
C LYS A 24 -12.71 14.56 11.21
N LYS A 25 -12.35 15.83 11.01
CA LYS A 25 -11.21 16.21 10.17
C LYS A 25 -9.91 15.55 10.66
N ASN A 26 -9.07 15.08 9.73
CA ASN A 26 -7.78 14.41 9.93
C ASN A 26 -7.87 13.02 10.61
N PHE A 27 -9.03 12.39 10.73
CA PHE A 27 -9.13 11.08 11.37
C PHE A 27 -8.48 9.98 10.52
N VAL A 28 -8.56 10.05 9.18
CA VAL A 28 -7.97 9.05 8.26
C VAL A 28 -6.45 9.06 8.43
N ASN A 29 -5.81 10.22 8.29
CA ASN A 29 -4.37 10.36 8.45
C ASN A 29 -3.87 9.88 9.83
N LYS A 30 -4.55 10.28 10.91
CA LYS A 30 -4.24 9.80 12.27
C LYS A 30 -4.31 8.28 12.36
N SER A 31 -5.37 7.68 11.86
CA SER A 31 -5.57 6.23 11.89
C SER A 31 -4.53 5.48 11.07
N MET A 32 -4.14 6.02 9.89
CA MET A 32 -3.06 5.45 9.07
C MET A 32 -1.71 5.50 9.80
N ILE A 33 -1.39 6.62 10.46
CA ILE A 33 -0.17 6.76 11.28
C ILE A 33 -0.20 5.78 12.46
N MET A 34 -1.33 5.59 13.13
CA MET A 34 -1.46 4.59 14.19
C MET A 34 -1.19 3.18 13.66
N GLY A 35 -1.70 2.85 12.48
CA GLY A 35 -1.42 1.58 11.79
C GLY A 35 0.07 1.41 11.47
N GLU A 36 0.73 2.47 10.97
CA GLU A 36 2.19 2.49 10.73
C GLU A 36 2.97 2.16 12.01
N VAL A 37 2.67 2.86 13.12
CA VAL A 37 3.33 2.66 14.41
C VAL A 37 3.07 1.27 14.97
N LEU A 38 1.84 0.79 14.93
CA LEU A 38 1.47 -0.54 15.41
C LEU A 38 2.21 -1.64 14.66
N CYS A 39 2.35 -1.52 13.33
CA CYS A 39 3.10 -2.47 12.53
C CYS A 39 4.60 -2.47 12.82
N THR A 40 5.17 -1.36 13.27
CA THR A 40 6.57 -1.36 13.75
C THR A 40 6.74 -2.16 15.05
N ALA A 41 5.71 -2.22 15.90
CA ALA A 41 5.73 -2.98 17.15
C ALA A 41 5.45 -4.47 16.91
N ASP A 42 4.32 -4.78 16.26
CA ASP A 42 3.86 -6.14 15.94
C ASP A 42 2.99 -6.10 14.68
N MET A 43 3.58 -6.44 13.54
CA MET A 43 2.91 -6.39 12.24
C MET A 43 1.70 -7.33 12.18
N THR A 44 1.82 -8.53 12.71
CA THR A 44 0.71 -9.50 12.75
C THR A 44 -0.49 -8.96 13.52
N THR A 45 -0.26 -8.33 14.69
CA THR A 45 -1.32 -7.69 15.46
C THR A 45 -1.91 -6.50 14.70
N GLY A 46 -1.06 -5.68 14.05
CA GLY A 46 -1.49 -4.55 13.24
C GLY A 46 -2.40 -4.96 12.09
N VAL A 47 -2.00 -5.98 11.33
CA VAL A 47 -2.81 -6.52 10.22
C VAL A 47 -4.12 -7.13 10.74
N LYS A 48 -4.10 -7.87 11.85
CA LYS A 48 -5.31 -8.46 12.42
C LYS A 48 -6.29 -7.39 12.93
N CYS A 49 -5.81 -6.32 13.54
CA CYS A 49 -6.63 -5.14 13.86
C CYS A 49 -7.20 -4.51 12.59
N GLY A 50 -6.40 -4.42 11.51
CA GLY A 50 -6.84 -3.95 10.21
C GLY A 50 -8.00 -4.77 9.63
N VAL A 51 -7.90 -6.10 9.69
CA VAL A 51 -8.99 -7.00 9.25
C VAL A 51 -10.28 -6.74 10.02
N ILE A 52 -10.20 -6.59 11.33
CA ILE A 52 -11.37 -6.40 12.19
C ILE A 52 -11.96 -4.99 12.01
N CYS A 53 -11.13 -3.96 12.10
CA CYS A 53 -11.59 -2.57 12.19
C CYS A 53 -11.79 -1.91 10.81
N TRP A 54 -10.82 -2.11 9.89
CA TRP A 54 -10.81 -1.42 8.60
C TRP A 54 -11.47 -2.23 7.49
N LEU A 55 -11.32 -3.56 7.47
CA LEU A 55 -11.97 -4.38 6.45
C LEU A 55 -13.42 -4.68 6.83
N PHE A 56 -13.66 -5.38 7.93
CA PHE A 56 -15.03 -5.65 8.38
C PHE A 56 -15.74 -4.37 8.80
N GLY A 57 -15.16 -3.61 9.73
CA GLY A 57 -15.72 -2.35 10.18
C GLY A 57 -15.86 -1.32 9.06
N GLY A 58 -14.89 -1.24 8.16
CA GLY A 58 -14.94 -0.38 6.98
C GLY A 58 -16.02 -0.78 5.98
N ALA A 59 -16.29 -2.08 5.81
CA ALA A 59 -17.42 -2.54 5.00
C ALA A 59 -18.75 -2.05 5.61
N VAL A 60 -18.93 -2.21 6.92
CA VAL A 60 -20.12 -1.71 7.61
C VAL A 60 -20.30 -0.19 7.45
N MET A 61 -19.22 0.58 7.70
CA MET A 61 -19.23 2.05 7.63
C MET A 61 -19.49 2.59 6.23
N ASN A 62 -18.93 1.95 5.20
CA ASN A 62 -18.93 2.49 3.84
C ASN A 62 -20.00 1.90 2.93
N LEU A 63 -20.49 0.69 3.21
CA LEU A 63 -21.49 -0.02 2.41
C LEU A 63 -22.86 -0.12 3.11
N GLY A 64 -22.93 0.13 4.42
CA GLY A 64 -24.16 0.09 5.21
C GLY A 64 -24.83 1.45 5.36
N SER A 65 -26.06 1.42 5.88
CA SER A 65 -26.84 2.58 6.34
C SER A 65 -26.47 2.97 7.79
N PRO A 66 -26.96 4.10 8.31
CA PRO A 66 -26.76 4.49 9.72
C PRO A 66 -27.22 3.41 10.72
N GLU A 67 -28.28 2.69 10.41
CA GLU A 67 -28.80 1.59 11.24
C GLU A 67 -27.80 0.44 11.30
N HIS A 68 -27.12 0.11 10.17
CA HIS A 68 -26.05 -0.88 10.15
C HIS A 68 -24.85 -0.45 11.00
N ILE A 69 -24.49 0.83 10.99
CA ILE A 69 -23.40 1.36 11.81
C ILE A 69 -23.73 1.16 13.29
N GLN A 70 -24.92 1.51 13.73
CA GLN A 70 -25.35 1.32 15.13
C GLN A 70 -25.41 -0.16 15.51
N LYS A 71 -25.96 -1.02 14.64
CA LYS A 71 -26.12 -2.45 14.90
C LYS A 71 -24.80 -3.21 14.92
N TRP A 72 -23.86 -2.86 14.01
CA TRP A 72 -22.68 -3.66 13.76
C TRP A 72 -21.35 -2.98 14.13
N PHE A 73 -21.17 -1.68 13.89
CA PHE A 73 -19.89 -1.03 14.14
C PHE A 73 -19.71 -0.64 15.62
N VAL A 74 -20.76 -0.18 16.29
CA VAL A 74 -20.66 0.23 17.69
C VAL A 74 -20.32 -0.94 18.62
N PRO A 75 -20.99 -2.12 18.53
CA PRO A 75 -20.58 -3.30 19.31
C PRO A 75 -19.18 -3.83 18.94
N LEU A 76 -18.78 -3.77 17.65
CA LEU A 76 -17.43 -4.12 17.20
C LEU A 76 -16.37 -3.27 17.90
N LYS A 77 -16.57 -1.95 17.96
CA LYS A 77 -15.70 -1.01 18.65
C LYS A 77 -15.52 -1.37 20.13
N ASN A 78 -16.58 -1.83 20.77
CA ASN A 78 -16.58 -2.26 22.16
C ASN A 78 -16.01 -3.69 22.36
N LEU A 79 -15.59 -4.38 21.27
CA LEU A 79 -15.14 -5.76 21.29
C LEU A 79 -16.17 -6.76 21.85
N GLU A 80 -17.46 -6.48 21.71
CA GLU A 80 -18.53 -7.44 22.03
C GLU A 80 -18.46 -8.66 21.11
N TYR A 81 -17.94 -8.47 19.92
CA TYR A 81 -17.59 -9.51 18.95
C TYR A 81 -16.43 -9.06 18.05
N THR A 82 -15.94 -9.94 17.19
CA THR A 82 -14.95 -9.60 16.16
C THR A 82 -15.44 -10.03 14.78
N GLY A 83 -15.03 -9.27 13.76
CA GLY A 83 -15.41 -9.48 12.38
C GLY A 83 -14.29 -10.00 11.50
N MET A 84 -14.67 -10.44 10.30
CA MET A 84 -13.80 -10.83 9.21
C MET A 84 -14.36 -10.35 7.87
N PHE A 85 -13.49 -10.27 6.84
CA PHE A 85 -13.87 -9.79 5.53
C PHE A 85 -13.73 -10.91 4.50
N ALA A 86 -14.84 -11.36 3.92
CA ALA A 86 -14.91 -12.54 3.07
C ALA A 86 -15.32 -12.20 1.63
N MET A 87 -14.37 -11.63 0.87
CA MET A 87 -14.57 -11.34 -0.56
C MET A 87 -13.93 -12.40 -1.44
N THR A 88 -12.62 -12.66 -1.26
CA THR A 88 -11.82 -13.54 -2.11
C THR A 88 -12.34 -14.98 -2.08
N GLU A 89 -12.42 -15.61 -3.25
CA GLU A 89 -12.77 -17.01 -3.43
C GLU A 89 -11.56 -17.80 -3.96
N ARG A 90 -11.58 -19.11 -3.79
CA ARG A 90 -10.58 -20.02 -4.35
C ARG A 90 -10.40 -19.82 -5.86
N GLY A 91 -11.50 -19.66 -6.60
CA GLY A 91 -11.49 -19.40 -8.03
C GLY A 91 -11.35 -17.93 -8.43
N HIS A 92 -11.47 -16.97 -7.51
CA HIS A 92 -11.58 -15.54 -7.82
C HIS A 92 -10.79 -14.68 -6.81
N GLY A 93 -9.49 -14.51 -7.06
CA GLY A 93 -8.62 -13.61 -6.30
C GLY A 93 -8.68 -12.17 -6.83
N SER A 94 -8.15 -11.94 -8.03
CA SER A 94 -8.14 -10.62 -8.67
C SER A 94 -9.46 -10.28 -9.37
N ASN A 95 -10.11 -11.27 -9.99
CA ASN A 95 -11.42 -11.08 -10.63
C ASN A 95 -12.57 -11.21 -9.64
N VAL A 96 -12.64 -10.28 -8.68
CA VAL A 96 -13.70 -10.26 -7.66
C VAL A 96 -15.12 -10.00 -8.20
N ARG A 97 -15.26 -9.66 -9.49
CA ARG A 97 -16.57 -9.56 -10.14
C ARG A 97 -17.16 -10.92 -10.49
N GLY A 98 -16.29 -11.90 -10.66
CA GLY A 98 -16.65 -13.27 -11.01
C GLY A 98 -16.96 -14.17 -9.82
N ILE A 99 -17.07 -13.63 -8.58
CA ILE A 99 -17.39 -14.44 -7.40
C ILE A 99 -18.65 -15.25 -7.60
N LEU A 100 -18.65 -16.45 -7.05
CA LEU A 100 -19.71 -17.46 -7.27
C LEU A 100 -20.57 -17.73 -6.03
N THR A 101 -20.12 -17.32 -4.82
CA THR A 101 -20.97 -17.40 -3.62
C THR A 101 -22.31 -16.73 -3.90
N GLU A 102 -23.39 -17.37 -3.54
CA GLU A 102 -24.76 -16.91 -3.79
C GLU A 102 -25.43 -16.39 -2.52
N ALA A 103 -26.30 -15.40 -2.69
CA ALA A 103 -27.22 -14.89 -1.67
C ALA A 103 -28.61 -14.81 -2.31
N VAL A 104 -29.42 -15.84 -2.13
CA VAL A 104 -30.77 -15.96 -2.72
C VAL A 104 -31.79 -15.38 -1.74
N PHE A 105 -32.60 -14.45 -2.20
CA PHE A 105 -33.69 -13.88 -1.38
C PHE A 105 -34.88 -14.81 -1.37
N ASP A 106 -35.35 -15.17 -0.16
CA ASP A 106 -36.58 -15.90 0.10
C ASP A 106 -37.68 -14.91 0.53
N PRO A 107 -38.67 -14.63 -0.33
CA PRO A 107 -39.72 -13.67 -0.02
C PRO A 107 -40.72 -14.16 1.05
N VAL A 108 -40.77 -15.46 1.33
CA VAL A 108 -41.70 -16.04 2.32
C VAL A 108 -41.18 -15.77 3.73
N THR A 109 -39.90 -16.03 3.97
CA THR A 109 -39.25 -15.83 5.28
C THR A 109 -38.60 -14.46 5.41
N GLN A 110 -38.50 -13.69 4.32
CA GLN A 110 -37.77 -12.42 4.22
C GLN A 110 -36.29 -12.54 4.63
N GLU A 111 -35.65 -13.63 4.23
CA GLU A 111 -34.27 -13.95 4.53
C GLU A 111 -33.44 -14.07 3.25
N PHE A 112 -32.13 -13.93 3.38
CA PHE A 112 -31.19 -14.37 2.37
C PHE A 112 -30.63 -15.74 2.73
N ILE A 113 -30.47 -16.58 1.73
CA ILE A 113 -29.84 -17.90 1.84
C ILE A 113 -28.44 -17.77 1.23
N ILE A 114 -27.41 -17.81 2.08
CA ILE A 114 -26.01 -17.76 1.65
C ILE A 114 -25.52 -19.18 1.35
N HIS A 115 -24.98 -19.38 0.15
CA HIS A 115 -24.57 -20.70 -0.30
C HIS A 115 -23.27 -20.67 -1.11
N THR A 116 -22.40 -21.65 -0.88
CA THR A 116 -21.19 -21.92 -1.65
C THR A 116 -21.48 -23.03 -2.64
N PRO A 117 -21.79 -22.74 -3.92
CA PRO A 117 -22.31 -23.72 -4.87
C PRO A 117 -21.26 -24.74 -5.34
N CYS A 118 -19.99 -24.43 -5.24
CA CYS A 118 -18.90 -25.30 -5.69
C CYS A 118 -17.58 -24.96 -4.97
N GLU A 119 -16.58 -25.79 -5.14
CA GLU A 119 -15.26 -25.63 -4.51
C GLU A 119 -14.58 -24.28 -4.87
N ASN A 120 -14.72 -23.81 -6.12
CA ASN A 120 -14.19 -22.53 -6.56
C ASN A 120 -14.85 -21.31 -5.89
N ALA A 121 -16.04 -21.49 -5.32
CA ALA A 121 -16.77 -20.46 -4.57
C ALA A 121 -16.39 -20.40 -3.07
N GLN A 122 -15.58 -21.33 -2.56
CA GLN A 122 -15.10 -21.29 -1.19
C GLN A 122 -14.37 -19.97 -0.93
N LYS A 123 -14.75 -19.26 0.14
CA LYS A 123 -14.03 -18.06 0.57
C LYS A 123 -12.67 -18.47 1.10
N MET A 124 -11.60 -17.87 0.59
CA MET A 124 -10.23 -18.28 0.85
C MET A 124 -9.36 -17.10 1.32
N TYR A 125 -8.34 -17.38 2.12
CA TYR A 125 -7.44 -16.40 2.73
C TYR A 125 -8.12 -15.44 3.72
N ILE A 126 -9.24 -15.83 4.28
CA ILE A 126 -10.04 -14.96 5.15
C ILE A 126 -9.35 -14.80 6.51
N GLY A 127 -8.92 -13.58 6.81
CA GLY A 127 -8.29 -13.28 8.10
C GLY A 127 -9.29 -13.29 9.25
N ASN A 128 -8.82 -13.70 10.45
CA ASN A 128 -9.61 -13.87 11.66
C ASN A 128 -10.63 -15.03 11.59
N THR A 129 -10.47 -15.95 10.63
CA THR A 129 -11.43 -17.04 10.38
C THR A 129 -11.64 -17.93 11.60
N MET A 130 -10.62 -18.19 12.41
CA MET A 130 -10.73 -19.10 13.54
C MET A 130 -11.30 -18.44 14.80
N LYS A 131 -11.43 -17.12 14.84
CA LYS A 131 -11.89 -16.38 16.03
C LYS A 131 -13.03 -15.39 15.78
N GLY A 132 -13.30 -15.01 14.51
CA GLY A 132 -14.34 -14.05 14.17
C GLY A 132 -15.74 -14.60 14.38
N ASN A 133 -16.65 -13.74 14.85
CA ASN A 133 -18.06 -14.08 15.09
C ASN A 133 -18.92 -13.81 13.84
N TYR A 134 -18.59 -12.75 13.09
CA TYR A 134 -19.34 -12.35 11.90
C TYR A 134 -18.39 -12.11 10.73
N ALA A 135 -18.91 -12.34 9.50
CA ALA A 135 -18.18 -12.03 8.27
C ALA A 135 -18.96 -11.04 7.40
N ALA A 136 -18.28 -10.05 6.84
CA ALA A 136 -18.76 -9.27 5.71
C ALA A 136 -18.52 -10.09 4.43
N VAL A 137 -19.53 -10.82 3.98
CA VAL A 137 -19.47 -11.76 2.88
C VAL A 137 -19.94 -11.10 1.59
N PHE A 138 -19.09 -11.09 0.57
CA PHE A 138 -19.50 -10.70 -0.78
C PHE A 138 -20.08 -11.91 -1.54
N ALA A 139 -21.30 -11.76 -2.03
CA ALA A 139 -22.02 -12.80 -2.74
C ALA A 139 -22.86 -12.22 -3.88
N GLN A 140 -23.18 -13.04 -4.89
CA GLN A 140 -24.12 -12.68 -5.95
C GLN A 140 -25.52 -12.60 -5.35
N LEU A 141 -26.11 -11.40 -5.33
CA LEU A 141 -27.49 -11.21 -4.91
C LEU A 141 -28.44 -11.74 -5.97
N ILE A 142 -29.25 -12.74 -5.64
CA ILE A 142 -30.21 -13.38 -6.54
C ILE A 142 -31.63 -13.12 -6.04
N ILE A 143 -32.45 -12.50 -6.89
CA ILE A 143 -33.87 -12.20 -6.61
C ILE A 143 -34.70 -12.73 -7.75
N ASN A 144 -35.67 -13.57 -7.46
CA ASN A 144 -36.54 -14.22 -8.46
C ASN A 144 -35.73 -14.89 -9.61
N GLY A 145 -34.65 -15.58 -9.26
CA GLY A 145 -33.75 -16.26 -10.20
C GLY A 145 -32.83 -15.34 -11.02
N LYS A 146 -32.86 -14.01 -10.79
CA LYS A 146 -32.02 -13.04 -11.52
C LYS A 146 -30.94 -12.47 -10.63
N SER A 147 -29.66 -12.62 -11.02
CA SER A 147 -28.54 -11.97 -10.33
C SER A 147 -28.61 -10.44 -10.46
N GLN A 148 -28.44 -9.76 -9.35
CA GLN A 148 -28.24 -8.30 -9.28
C GLN A 148 -26.75 -7.91 -9.21
N GLY A 149 -25.84 -8.88 -9.26
CA GLY A 149 -24.40 -8.69 -9.10
C GLY A 149 -23.94 -8.83 -7.65
N PRO A 150 -22.63 -8.70 -7.39
CA PRO A 150 -22.09 -8.85 -6.04
C PRO A 150 -22.61 -7.76 -5.08
N HIS A 151 -22.98 -8.18 -3.86
CA HIS A 151 -23.36 -7.33 -2.73
C HIS A 151 -22.69 -7.85 -1.46
N CYS A 152 -22.70 -7.07 -0.40
CA CYS A 152 -22.06 -7.40 0.88
C CYS A 152 -23.12 -7.70 1.94
N PHE A 153 -22.94 -8.82 2.65
CA PHE A 153 -23.87 -9.33 3.66
C PHE A 153 -23.14 -9.59 4.97
N ILE A 154 -23.75 -9.26 6.10
CA ILE A 154 -23.25 -9.64 7.43
C ILE A 154 -23.77 -11.03 7.77
N VAL A 155 -22.86 -12.01 7.78
CA VAL A 155 -23.18 -13.43 8.01
C VAL A 155 -22.62 -13.87 9.35
N PRO A 156 -23.44 -14.49 10.24
CA PRO A 156 -22.94 -15.08 11.49
C PRO A 156 -22.07 -16.30 11.19
N ILE A 157 -20.92 -16.37 11.84
CA ILE A 157 -19.95 -17.47 11.70
C ILE A 157 -19.88 -18.30 12.97
N ARG A 158 -19.85 -17.63 14.15
CA ARG A 158 -19.82 -18.27 15.48
C ARG A 158 -20.69 -17.54 16.46
N ASP A 159 -21.27 -18.31 17.37
CA ASP A 159 -21.95 -17.75 18.55
C ASP A 159 -20.93 -17.16 19.56
N LYS A 160 -21.45 -16.57 20.63
CA LYS A 160 -20.64 -16.00 21.72
C LYS A 160 -19.81 -17.04 22.49
N ASN A 161 -20.14 -18.31 22.38
CA ASN A 161 -19.44 -19.43 23.02
C ASN A 161 -18.35 -20.02 22.10
N GLY A 162 -18.27 -19.54 20.84
CA GLY A 162 -17.32 -20.00 19.84
C GLY A 162 -17.81 -21.18 19.00
N ASN A 163 -19.06 -21.65 19.18
CA ASN A 163 -19.63 -22.71 18.35
C ASN A 163 -19.94 -22.19 16.96
N MET A 164 -19.69 -23.03 15.95
CA MET A 164 -20.00 -22.68 14.56
C MET A 164 -21.50 -22.48 14.37
N TYR A 165 -21.86 -21.48 13.58
CA TYR A 165 -23.24 -21.27 13.14
C TYR A 165 -23.66 -22.41 12.21
N PRO A 166 -24.93 -22.90 12.29
CA PRO A 166 -25.40 -23.97 11.43
C PRO A 166 -25.19 -23.68 9.94
N GLY A 167 -24.62 -24.65 9.23
CA GLY A 167 -24.32 -24.52 7.79
C GLY A 167 -23.01 -23.77 7.47
N VAL A 168 -22.28 -23.28 8.47
CA VAL A 168 -20.96 -22.66 8.26
C VAL A 168 -19.86 -23.65 8.60
N GLU A 169 -18.87 -23.74 7.71
CA GLU A 169 -17.64 -24.48 7.93
C GLU A 169 -16.45 -23.54 7.82
N ALA A 170 -15.45 -23.69 8.71
CA ALA A 170 -14.23 -22.91 8.73
C ALA A 170 -13.02 -23.85 8.87
N ILE A 171 -12.05 -23.70 7.97
CA ILE A 171 -10.83 -24.49 7.92
C ILE A 171 -9.62 -23.56 8.05
N ASP A 172 -8.72 -23.84 8.98
CA ASP A 172 -7.46 -23.08 9.12
C ASP A 172 -6.50 -23.45 7.97
N MET A 173 -5.92 -22.45 7.33
CA MET A 173 -4.90 -22.63 6.29
C MET A 173 -3.51 -22.93 6.84
N LEU A 174 -3.35 -22.93 8.16
CA LEU A 174 -2.15 -23.29 8.92
C LEU A 174 -0.92 -22.45 8.55
N TYR A 175 0.11 -23.08 7.96
CA TYR A 175 1.42 -22.48 7.74
C TYR A 175 1.43 -21.54 6.54
N LYS A 176 2.04 -20.38 6.71
CA LYS A 176 2.27 -19.35 5.68
C LYS A 176 3.71 -18.87 5.83
N GLU A 177 4.19 -18.06 4.91
CA GLU A 177 5.50 -17.43 5.00
C GLU A 177 5.62 -16.49 6.21
N GLY A 178 4.59 -15.67 6.44
CA GLY A 178 4.51 -14.72 7.55
C GLY A 178 3.09 -14.51 8.05
N LEU A 179 2.89 -13.51 8.91
CA LEU A 179 1.61 -13.17 9.53
C LEU A 179 0.90 -14.36 10.20
N HIS A 180 1.66 -15.22 10.87
CA HIS A 180 1.12 -16.46 11.47
C HIS A 180 0.02 -16.22 12.51
N GLY A 181 0.01 -15.07 13.18
CA GLY A 181 -1.06 -14.70 14.11
C GLY A 181 -2.33 -14.16 13.45
N VAL A 182 -2.31 -13.91 12.14
CA VAL A 182 -3.51 -13.73 11.33
C VAL A 182 -3.95 -15.11 10.89
N ASP A 183 -4.96 -15.65 11.54
CA ASP A 183 -5.52 -16.98 11.29
C ASP A 183 -6.33 -16.97 9.97
N ASN A 184 -5.63 -16.98 8.85
CA ASN A 184 -6.25 -17.10 7.54
C ASN A 184 -6.90 -18.45 7.36
N GLY A 185 -8.13 -18.47 6.86
CA GLY A 185 -8.87 -19.70 6.67
C GLY A 185 -9.74 -19.70 5.42
N ILE A 186 -10.36 -20.85 5.24
CA ILE A 186 -11.37 -21.10 4.22
C ILE A 186 -12.74 -21.09 4.92
N LEU A 187 -13.74 -20.41 4.32
CA LEU A 187 -15.12 -20.42 4.76
C LEU A 187 -16.01 -21.01 3.67
N THR A 188 -16.91 -21.90 4.09
CA THR A 188 -17.91 -22.54 3.24
C THR A 188 -19.29 -22.34 3.87
N PHE A 189 -20.29 -22.05 3.04
CA PHE A 189 -21.66 -21.80 3.46
C PHE A 189 -22.59 -22.83 2.81
N ASN A 190 -23.34 -23.57 3.63
CA ASN A 190 -24.35 -24.50 3.16
C ASN A 190 -25.73 -24.02 3.62
N GLN A 191 -26.45 -23.31 2.73
CA GLN A 191 -27.81 -22.83 2.95
C GLN A 191 -27.97 -22.02 4.24
N VAL A 192 -27.01 -21.13 4.54
CA VAL A 192 -27.01 -20.30 5.75
C VAL A 192 -28.03 -19.18 5.60
N ARG A 193 -29.06 -19.19 6.46
CA ARG A 193 -30.12 -18.17 6.45
C ARG A 193 -29.76 -16.98 7.32
N ILE A 194 -29.93 -15.78 6.76
CA ILE A 194 -29.69 -14.50 7.44
C ILE A 194 -30.87 -13.55 7.22
N PRO A 195 -31.21 -12.71 8.19
CA PRO A 195 -32.25 -11.70 8.04
C PRO A 195 -32.00 -10.74 6.89
N ARG A 196 -33.06 -10.24 6.27
CA ARG A 196 -33.01 -9.30 5.15
C ARG A 196 -32.17 -8.04 5.45
N GLU A 197 -32.26 -7.54 6.68
CA GLU A 197 -31.49 -6.37 7.18
C GLU A 197 -29.99 -6.63 7.38
N ASN A 198 -29.49 -7.82 7.09
CA ASN A 198 -28.05 -8.10 7.06
C ASN A 198 -27.38 -7.76 5.72
N LEU A 199 -28.15 -7.38 4.70
CA LEU A 199 -27.62 -6.79 3.46
C LEU A 199 -27.14 -5.37 3.76
N LEU A 200 -25.86 -5.06 3.51
CA LEU A 200 -25.34 -3.69 3.57
C LEU A 200 -25.88 -2.92 2.36
N ASP A 201 -26.86 -2.05 2.57
CA ASP A 201 -27.84 -1.61 1.56
C ASP A 201 -27.62 -0.23 0.95
N LYS A 202 -26.50 0.44 1.25
CA LYS A 202 -26.19 1.77 0.71
C LYS A 202 -26.25 1.85 -0.82
N PHE A 203 -25.79 0.80 -1.51
CA PHE A 203 -25.73 0.75 -2.97
C PHE A 203 -26.80 -0.15 -3.61
N GLY A 204 -27.60 -0.81 -2.82
CA GLY A 204 -28.68 -1.65 -3.31
C GLY A 204 -29.44 -2.31 -2.17
N SER A 205 -30.76 -2.17 -2.17
CA SER A 205 -31.67 -2.65 -1.12
C SER A 205 -32.72 -3.60 -1.67
N VAL A 206 -33.26 -4.45 -0.80
CA VAL A 206 -34.35 -5.37 -1.11
C VAL A 206 -35.50 -5.11 -0.13
N SER A 207 -36.67 -4.77 -0.65
CA SER A 207 -37.88 -4.58 0.15
C SER A 207 -38.45 -5.93 0.65
N SER A 208 -39.36 -5.89 1.62
CA SER A 208 -40.01 -7.09 2.19
C SER A 208 -40.72 -7.96 1.13
N ASN A 209 -41.24 -7.33 0.07
CA ASN A 209 -41.88 -8.04 -1.05
C ASN A 209 -40.90 -8.49 -2.16
N GLY A 210 -39.59 -8.42 -1.91
CA GLY A 210 -38.55 -8.85 -2.86
C GLY A 210 -38.28 -7.90 -4.01
N LYS A 211 -38.74 -6.63 -3.95
CA LYS A 211 -38.40 -5.63 -4.97
C LYS A 211 -37.00 -5.09 -4.70
N TYR A 212 -36.11 -5.23 -5.70
CA TYR A 212 -34.76 -4.64 -5.68
C TYR A 212 -34.78 -3.16 -6.08
N SER A 213 -34.00 -2.34 -5.40
CA SER A 213 -33.80 -0.91 -5.69
C SER A 213 -32.32 -0.55 -5.54
N SER A 214 -31.81 0.32 -6.40
CA SER A 214 -30.43 0.81 -6.34
C SER A 214 -30.32 2.20 -6.94
N PRO A 215 -29.51 3.12 -6.36
CA PRO A 215 -29.23 4.42 -6.96
C PRO A 215 -28.36 4.29 -8.24
N ILE A 216 -27.72 3.13 -8.47
CA ILE A 216 -26.86 2.85 -9.63
C ILE A 216 -27.43 1.66 -10.38
N GLU A 217 -28.05 1.87 -11.53
CA GLU A 217 -28.71 0.81 -12.32
C GLU A 217 -27.70 -0.21 -12.88
N ASN A 218 -26.58 0.27 -13.41
CA ASN A 218 -25.57 -0.59 -14.01
C ASN A 218 -24.84 -1.41 -12.94
N LYS A 219 -24.93 -2.75 -13.03
CA LYS A 219 -24.35 -3.70 -12.06
C LYS A 219 -22.83 -3.52 -11.90
N SER A 220 -22.11 -3.32 -13.01
CA SER A 220 -20.66 -3.13 -12.98
C SER A 220 -20.27 -1.81 -12.37
N ALA A 221 -20.98 -0.71 -12.66
CA ALA A 221 -20.77 0.59 -12.07
C ALA A 221 -21.04 0.57 -10.57
N ARG A 222 -22.13 -0.09 -10.14
CA ARG A 222 -22.47 -0.27 -8.72
C ARG A 222 -21.40 -1.03 -7.96
N PHE A 223 -20.90 -2.12 -8.50
CA PHE A 223 -19.82 -2.88 -7.84
C PHE A 223 -18.51 -2.08 -7.81
N ASN A 224 -18.22 -1.31 -8.85
CA ASN A 224 -17.08 -0.36 -8.81
C ASN A 224 -17.23 0.68 -7.71
N ALA A 225 -18.45 1.18 -7.48
CA ALA A 225 -18.73 2.10 -6.37
C ALA A 225 -18.47 1.45 -5.01
N MET A 226 -18.89 0.20 -4.81
CA MET A 226 -18.60 -0.55 -3.60
C MET A 226 -17.08 -0.74 -3.40
N LEU A 227 -16.33 -1.09 -4.46
CA LEU A 227 -14.88 -1.24 -4.39
C LEU A 227 -14.15 0.09 -4.12
N ALA A 228 -14.65 1.19 -4.67
CA ALA A 228 -14.11 2.53 -4.43
C ALA A 228 -14.29 2.95 -2.95
N ALA A 229 -15.41 2.60 -2.33
CA ALA A 229 -15.67 2.86 -0.92
C ALA A 229 -14.67 2.15 0.02
N LEU A 230 -13.94 1.13 -0.46
CA LEU A 230 -12.91 0.41 0.27
C LEU A 230 -11.47 0.92 -0.02
N THR A 231 -11.33 2.04 -0.73
CA THR A 231 -10.03 2.66 -1.07
C THR A 231 -9.14 2.93 0.16
N PRO A 232 -9.64 3.37 1.33
CA PRO A 232 -8.81 3.65 2.49
C PRO A 232 -7.97 2.46 2.96
N THR A 233 -8.45 1.22 2.82
CA THR A 233 -7.73 0.02 3.25
C THR A 233 -6.45 -0.22 2.45
N ARG A 234 -6.43 0.15 1.16
CA ARG A 234 -5.24 0.08 0.31
C ARG A 234 -4.18 1.09 0.73
N LEU A 235 -4.58 2.31 1.11
CA LEU A 235 -3.64 3.30 1.62
C LEU A 235 -3.00 2.86 2.94
N ALA A 236 -3.74 2.17 3.80
CA ALA A 236 -3.21 1.60 5.04
C ALA A 236 -1.99 0.69 4.80
N LEU A 237 -1.98 -0.09 3.71
CA LEU A 237 -0.82 -0.93 3.37
C LEU A 237 0.42 -0.12 3.00
N THR A 238 0.26 1.04 2.36
CA THR A 238 1.39 1.95 2.10
C THR A 238 2.04 2.38 3.41
N PHE A 239 1.25 2.76 4.42
CA PHE A 239 1.76 3.15 5.73
C PHE A 239 2.41 1.97 6.48
N GLN A 240 1.83 0.78 6.40
CA GLN A 240 2.39 -0.42 7.03
C GLN A 240 3.72 -0.84 6.40
N ALA A 241 3.81 -0.83 5.07
CA ALA A 241 5.05 -1.08 4.34
C ALA A 241 6.13 -0.03 4.69
N LEU A 242 5.73 1.23 4.77
CA LEU A 242 6.61 2.33 5.17
C LEU A 242 7.13 2.15 6.61
N GLY A 243 6.28 1.73 7.55
CA GLY A 243 6.68 1.39 8.92
C GLY A 243 7.77 0.30 8.95
N ALA A 244 7.60 -0.76 8.14
CA ALA A 244 8.58 -1.82 8.01
C ALA A 244 9.90 -1.32 7.40
N MET A 245 9.86 -0.49 6.35
CA MET A 245 11.05 0.15 5.76
C MET A 245 11.80 0.99 6.79
N LYS A 246 11.10 1.88 7.52
CA LYS A 246 11.69 2.75 8.54
C LYS A 246 12.38 1.95 9.64
N LEU A 247 11.74 0.87 10.08
CA LEU A 247 12.31 0.00 11.12
C LEU A 247 13.53 -0.77 10.60
N GLY A 248 13.45 -1.38 9.43
CA GLY A 248 14.57 -2.10 8.81
C GLY A 248 15.78 -1.20 8.57
N LEU A 249 15.55 0.00 8.02
CA LEU A 249 16.59 1.02 7.80
C LEU A 249 17.20 1.51 9.12
N THR A 250 16.39 1.73 10.16
CA THR A 250 16.89 2.13 11.48
C THR A 250 17.85 1.09 12.04
N ILE A 251 17.50 -0.19 11.94
CA ILE A 251 18.36 -1.29 12.41
C ILE A 251 19.64 -1.38 11.57
N ALA A 252 19.52 -1.40 10.25
CA ALA A 252 20.66 -1.58 9.36
C ALA A 252 21.63 -0.40 9.38
N ILE A 253 21.13 0.84 9.43
CA ILE A 253 21.96 2.06 9.48
C ILE A 253 22.68 2.16 10.82
N ARG A 254 22.00 1.94 11.97
CA ARG A 254 22.66 1.93 13.28
C ARG A 254 23.75 0.88 13.35
N TYR A 255 23.48 -0.34 12.88
CA TYR A 255 24.50 -1.39 12.81
C TYR A 255 25.67 -0.99 11.91
N SER A 256 25.39 -0.40 10.75
CA SER A 256 26.44 0.00 9.79
C SER A 256 27.36 1.10 10.33
N HIS A 257 26.86 1.95 11.22
CA HIS A 257 27.66 2.97 11.89
C HIS A 257 28.44 2.45 13.10
N SER A 258 28.12 1.27 13.63
CA SER A 258 28.83 0.66 14.77
C SER A 258 29.77 -0.47 14.37
N ARG A 259 29.35 -1.32 13.41
CA ARG A 259 30.14 -2.48 12.94
C ARG A 259 31.32 -2.04 12.10
N ARG A 260 32.49 -2.64 12.36
CA ARG A 260 33.72 -2.46 11.58
C ARG A 260 34.08 -3.74 10.85
N GLN A 261 34.59 -3.63 9.65
CA GLN A 261 35.19 -4.70 8.85
C GLN A 261 36.12 -4.10 7.80
N PHE A 262 37.26 -4.72 7.60
CA PHE A 262 38.30 -4.27 6.70
C PHE A 262 38.82 -2.86 7.03
N GLY A 263 39.98 -2.53 6.54
CA GLY A 263 40.62 -1.23 6.74
C GLY A 263 41.97 -1.15 6.07
N PRO A 264 42.63 0.01 6.14
CA PRO A 264 44.00 0.16 5.62
C PRO A 264 44.97 -0.75 6.36
N LYS A 265 46.01 -1.25 5.64
CA LYS A 265 47.02 -2.12 6.21
C LYS A 265 47.63 -1.50 7.48
N ASN A 266 47.67 -2.28 8.56
CA ASN A 266 48.21 -1.87 9.88
C ASN A 266 47.45 -0.72 10.57
N LYS A 267 46.14 -0.52 10.24
CA LYS A 267 45.25 0.42 10.91
C LYS A 267 43.99 -0.29 11.39
N GLU A 268 43.20 0.40 12.24
CA GLU A 268 41.88 -0.11 12.63
C GLU A 268 40.97 -0.35 11.41
N GLU A 269 40.09 -1.35 11.54
CA GLU A 269 39.03 -1.55 10.59
C GLU A 269 38.10 -0.34 10.56
N VAL A 270 37.56 0.00 9.37
CA VAL A 270 36.63 1.11 9.20
C VAL A 270 35.18 0.66 9.46
N LYS A 271 34.30 1.61 9.79
CA LYS A 271 32.87 1.34 9.90
C LYS A 271 32.35 0.82 8.55
N ILE A 272 31.46 -0.18 8.58
CA ILE A 272 30.96 -0.73 7.31
C ILE A 272 30.15 0.28 6.49
N ILE A 273 29.56 1.32 7.09
CA ILE A 273 28.90 2.41 6.36
C ILE A 273 29.87 3.18 5.45
N ASP A 274 31.18 3.18 5.75
CA ASP A 274 32.19 3.87 4.96
C ASP A 274 32.58 3.14 3.69
N HIS A 275 32.20 1.86 3.54
CA HIS A 275 32.36 1.14 2.29
C HIS A 275 31.32 1.64 1.26
N GLN A 276 31.80 1.98 0.07
CA GLN A 276 30.97 2.53 -1.01
C GLN A 276 29.73 1.69 -1.30
N THR A 277 29.89 0.37 -1.36
CA THR A 277 28.78 -0.55 -1.64
C THR A 277 27.73 -0.59 -0.52
N GLN A 278 28.11 -0.33 0.73
CA GLN A 278 27.21 -0.31 1.86
C GLN A 278 26.26 0.90 1.81
N HIS A 279 26.80 2.12 1.70
CA HIS A 279 25.95 3.30 1.63
C HIS A 279 25.22 3.42 0.29
N LEU A 280 25.77 2.92 -0.81
CA LEU A 280 25.11 2.88 -2.11
C LEU A 280 23.86 2.00 -2.09
N ARG A 281 23.80 0.97 -1.24
CA ARG A 281 22.62 0.12 -1.07
C ARG A 281 21.58 0.74 -0.13
N LEU A 282 22.01 1.32 0.99
CA LEU A 282 21.09 1.79 2.03
C LEU A 282 20.53 3.20 1.80
N MET A 283 21.36 4.15 1.33
CA MET A 283 20.94 5.56 1.21
C MET A 283 19.83 5.80 0.20
N PRO A 284 19.79 5.14 -0.98
CA PRO A 284 18.68 5.27 -1.91
C PRO A 284 17.34 4.77 -1.33
N HIS A 285 17.36 3.74 -0.47
CA HIS A 285 16.17 3.27 0.23
C HIS A 285 15.71 4.26 1.30
N LEU A 286 16.66 4.90 2.01
CA LEU A 286 16.32 5.95 2.98
C LEU A 286 15.66 7.15 2.30
N ALA A 287 16.19 7.59 1.15
CA ALA A 287 15.59 8.64 0.33
C ALA A 287 14.18 8.24 -0.16
N THR A 288 14.00 6.98 -0.58
CA THR A 288 12.70 6.44 -1.01
C THR A 288 11.69 6.41 0.15
N ALA A 289 12.11 6.01 1.35
CA ALA A 289 11.25 6.01 2.53
C ALA A 289 10.76 7.42 2.90
N LEU A 290 11.62 8.43 2.77
CA LEU A 290 11.21 9.84 2.94
C LEU A 290 10.21 10.27 1.86
N ALA A 291 10.49 9.98 0.59
CA ALA A 291 9.62 10.31 -0.54
C ALA A 291 8.21 9.70 -0.39
N ILE A 292 8.13 8.41 -0.04
CA ILE A 292 6.86 7.71 0.21
C ILE A 292 6.17 8.30 1.46
N THR A 293 6.92 8.72 2.49
CA THR A 293 6.34 9.36 3.68
C THR A 293 5.55 10.60 3.30
N PHE A 294 6.12 11.53 2.55
CA PHE A 294 5.43 12.76 2.14
C PHE A 294 4.24 12.47 1.22
N THR A 295 4.40 11.56 0.26
CA THR A 295 3.34 11.23 -0.69
C THR A 295 2.18 10.49 -0.02
N SER A 296 2.45 9.60 0.93
CA SER A 296 1.39 8.90 1.68
C SER A 296 0.61 9.87 2.58
N ARG A 297 1.28 10.86 3.21
CA ARG A 297 0.61 11.92 3.98
C ARG A 297 -0.30 12.76 3.09
N TYR A 298 0.18 13.18 1.92
CA TYR A 298 -0.62 13.89 0.92
C TYR A 298 -1.86 13.08 0.49
N ALA A 299 -1.72 11.79 0.18
CA ALA A 299 -2.85 10.94 -0.15
C ALA A 299 -3.84 10.78 1.01
N GLY A 300 -3.34 10.71 2.26
CA GLY A 300 -4.15 10.67 3.47
C GLY A 300 -4.94 11.97 3.68
N GLU A 301 -4.33 13.12 3.44
CA GLU A 301 -5.01 14.43 3.51
C GLU A 301 -6.12 14.56 2.47
N MET A 302 -5.88 14.10 1.23
CA MET A 302 -6.92 14.07 0.20
C MET A 302 -8.12 13.17 0.59
N LEU A 303 -7.84 11.99 1.18
CA LEU A 303 -8.90 11.11 1.69
C LEU A 303 -9.66 11.74 2.85
N ASP A 304 -8.95 12.39 3.78
CA ASP A 304 -9.58 13.11 4.90
C ASP A 304 -10.54 14.19 4.42
N GLU A 305 -10.12 14.99 3.43
CA GLU A 305 -10.97 16.04 2.85
C GLU A 305 -12.23 15.47 2.19
N ASP A 306 -12.12 14.35 1.46
CA ASP A 306 -13.29 13.72 0.83
C ASP A 306 -14.25 13.14 1.88
N VAL A 307 -13.71 12.46 2.90
CA VAL A 307 -14.54 11.87 3.97
C VAL A 307 -15.19 12.96 4.84
N TYR A 308 -14.44 14.01 5.21
CA TYR A 308 -14.94 15.11 6.02
C TYR A 308 -16.08 15.86 5.34
N HIS A 309 -15.97 16.11 4.02
CA HIS A 309 -17.00 16.77 3.23
C HIS A 309 -18.09 15.82 2.70
N ASN A 310 -18.11 14.56 3.15
CA ASN A 310 -19.04 13.53 2.66
C ASN A 310 -19.02 13.39 1.12
N ARG A 311 -17.88 13.64 0.47
CA ARG A 311 -17.72 13.44 -0.96
C ARG A 311 -17.70 11.95 -1.26
N ASP A 312 -18.35 11.57 -2.34
CA ASP A 312 -18.35 10.17 -2.75
C ASP A 312 -16.98 9.80 -3.35
N LEU A 313 -16.26 8.90 -2.68
CA LEU A 313 -14.96 8.40 -3.16
C LEU A 313 -15.02 7.80 -4.56
N VAL A 314 -16.22 7.37 -5.00
CA VAL A 314 -16.47 6.87 -6.36
C VAL A 314 -16.10 7.91 -7.42
N ASN A 315 -16.34 9.17 -7.13
CA ASN A 315 -16.12 10.28 -8.07
C ASN A 315 -14.67 10.77 -8.08
N ASN A 316 -13.88 10.47 -7.04
CA ASN A 316 -12.46 10.84 -6.98
C ASN A 316 -11.55 9.74 -7.58
N ARG A 317 -11.69 9.49 -8.87
CA ARG A 317 -10.89 8.49 -9.60
C ARG A 317 -9.38 8.77 -9.57
N PRO A 318 -8.90 10.03 -9.65
CA PRO A 318 -7.48 10.34 -9.50
C PRO A 318 -6.91 9.89 -8.15
N LEU A 319 -7.64 10.10 -7.05
CA LEU A 319 -7.21 9.64 -5.73
C LEU A 319 -7.19 8.11 -5.63
N GLN A 320 -8.19 7.42 -6.18
CA GLN A 320 -8.19 5.95 -6.25
C GLN A 320 -6.98 5.42 -7.01
N ALA A 321 -6.62 6.06 -8.14
CA ALA A 321 -5.44 5.72 -8.94
C ALA A 321 -4.14 5.97 -8.16
N LEU A 322 -4.02 7.13 -7.49
CA LEU A 322 -2.87 7.45 -6.63
C LEU A 322 -2.69 6.41 -5.52
N VAL A 323 -3.75 6.09 -4.78
CA VAL A 323 -3.71 5.11 -3.69
C VAL A 323 -3.34 3.71 -4.21
N ALA A 324 -3.91 3.27 -5.35
CA ALA A 324 -3.58 1.99 -5.97
C ALA A 324 -2.10 1.92 -6.39
N GLY A 325 -1.60 2.97 -7.00
CA GLY A 325 -0.20 3.06 -7.43
C GLY A 325 0.77 3.15 -6.25
N LEU A 326 0.44 3.92 -5.22
CA LEU A 326 1.25 4.00 -4.00
C LEU A 326 1.33 2.65 -3.29
N LYS A 327 0.21 1.92 -3.18
CA LYS A 327 0.20 0.56 -2.61
C LYS A 327 1.18 -0.36 -3.36
N ALA A 328 1.12 -0.38 -4.68
CA ALA A 328 2.01 -1.22 -5.49
C ALA A 328 3.48 -0.81 -5.36
N TYR A 329 3.77 0.49 -5.49
CA TYR A 329 5.13 1.02 -5.41
C TYR A 329 5.75 0.82 -4.03
N SER A 330 5.04 1.24 -2.96
CA SER A 330 5.57 1.18 -1.59
C SER A 330 5.83 -0.25 -1.12
N THR A 331 4.98 -1.21 -1.50
CA THR A 331 5.15 -2.61 -1.08
C THR A 331 6.30 -3.29 -1.82
N TRP A 332 6.53 -3.00 -3.11
CA TRP A 332 7.72 -3.47 -3.82
C TRP A 332 9.01 -2.84 -3.28
N GLU A 333 9.02 -1.51 -3.05
CA GLU A 333 10.19 -0.82 -2.45
C GLU A 333 10.47 -1.33 -1.03
N ASN A 334 9.44 -1.69 -0.25
CA ASN A 334 9.59 -2.31 1.07
C ASN A 334 10.35 -3.64 0.99
N LEU A 335 9.95 -4.54 0.10
CA LEU A 335 10.64 -5.84 -0.05
C LEU A 335 12.09 -5.66 -0.48
N SER A 336 12.34 -4.80 -1.46
CA SER A 336 13.70 -4.47 -1.90
C SER A 336 14.55 -3.87 -0.78
N CYS A 337 13.98 -2.92 -0.03
CA CYS A 337 14.64 -2.27 1.11
C CYS A 337 14.99 -3.27 2.22
N LEU A 338 14.04 -4.11 2.63
CA LEU A 338 14.29 -5.09 3.68
C LEU A 338 15.28 -6.17 3.25
N GLN A 339 15.31 -6.54 1.96
CA GLN A 339 16.32 -7.44 1.42
C GLN A 339 17.72 -6.82 1.54
N ASP A 340 17.89 -5.56 1.13
CA ASP A 340 19.16 -4.86 1.27
C ASP A 340 19.55 -4.65 2.73
N CYS A 341 18.62 -4.29 3.61
CA CYS A 341 18.87 -4.20 5.05
C CYS A 341 19.39 -5.53 5.63
N ARG A 342 18.77 -6.65 5.22
CA ARG A 342 19.17 -7.99 5.67
C ARG A 342 20.59 -8.33 5.21
N GLU A 343 20.92 -8.07 3.95
CA GLU A 343 22.24 -8.38 3.40
C GLU A 343 23.33 -7.45 3.95
N CYS A 344 23.02 -6.15 4.07
CA CYS A 344 23.94 -5.15 4.61
C CYS A 344 24.28 -5.34 6.10
N THR A 345 23.54 -6.19 6.81
CA THR A 345 23.83 -6.56 8.20
C THR A 345 24.47 -7.96 8.33
N GLY A 346 24.80 -8.60 7.20
CA GLY A 346 25.50 -9.88 7.16
C GLY A 346 24.74 -11.00 7.86
N GLY A 347 25.45 -11.90 8.54
CA GLY A 347 24.84 -13.00 9.31
C GLY A 347 23.91 -12.52 10.43
N MET A 348 24.17 -11.37 11.02
CA MET A 348 23.31 -10.80 12.05
C MET A 348 21.93 -10.41 11.51
N GLY A 349 21.83 -10.01 10.24
CA GLY A 349 20.54 -9.76 9.57
C GLY A 349 19.72 -11.01 9.30
N PHE A 350 20.31 -12.20 9.38
CA PHE A 350 19.59 -13.47 9.25
C PHE A 350 18.95 -13.93 10.58
N MET A 351 19.38 -13.35 11.70
CA MET A 351 18.89 -13.73 13.03
C MET A 351 17.54 -13.07 13.33
N MET A 352 16.52 -13.87 13.63
CA MET A 352 15.15 -13.41 13.92
C MET A 352 15.07 -12.40 15.06
N GLU A 353 15.96 -12.49 16.05
CA GLU A 353 16.05 -11.55 17.17
C GLU A 353 16.35 -10.11 16.74
N ASN A 354 16.99 -9.92 15.58
CA ASN A 354 17.27 -8.63 14.96
C ASN A 354 16.13 -8.12 14.06
N ARG A 355 14.99 -8.80 14.06
CA ARG A 355 13.71 -8.40 13.47
C ARG A 355 13.63 -8.34 11.94
N ILE A 356 14.71 -8.05 11.23
CA ILE A 356 14.69 -7.88 9.75
C ILE A 356 14.09 -9.10 9.05
N PRO A 357 14.45 -10.37 9.37
CA PRO A 357 13.82 -11.53 8.74
C PRO A 357 12.32 -11.62 8.98
N GLY A 358 11.88 -11.35 10.21
CA GLY A 358 10.46 -11.33 10.57
C GLY A 358 9.68 -10.27 9.81
N LEU A 359 10.24 -9.05 9.67
CA LEU A 359 9.62 -7.99 8.87
C LEU A 359 9.49 -8.39 7.40
N LYS A 360 10.50 -9.05 6.84
CA LYS A 360 10.44 -9.55 5.45
C LYS A 360 9.32 -10.55 5.26
N CYS A 361 9.27 -11.59 6.09
CA CYS A 361 8.24 -12.63 6.00
C CYS A 361 6.84 -12.06 6.20
N ASP A 362 6.65 -11.21 7.21
CA ASP A 362 5.34 -10.65 7.54
C ASP A 362 4.83 -9.66 6.49
N SER A 363 5.72 -8.91 5.82
CA SER A 363 5.33 -7.91 4.81
C SER A 363 5.33 -8.43 3.37
N ASP A 364 5.79 -9.66 3.12
CA ASP A 364 5.84 -10.22 1.76
C ASP A 364 4.45 -10.24 1.10
N VAL A 365 3.44 -10.67 1.80
CA VAL A 365 2.07 -10.74 1.29
C VAL A 365 1.46 -9.38 0.90
N PHE A 366 2.07 -8.26 1.30
CA PHE A 366 1.57 -6.92 0.97
C PHE A 366 1.55 -6.63 -0.54
N VAL A 367 2.37 -7.31 -1.32
CA VAL A 367 2.34 -7.19 -2.79
C VAL A 367 1.12 -7.87 -3.43
N THR A 368 0.45 -8.75 -2.68
CA THR A 368 -0.61 -9.65 -3.17
C THR A 368 -2.00 -9.22 -2.69
N PHE A 369 -2.22 -9.12 -1.39
CA PHE A 369 -3.56 -8.82 -0.84
C PHE A 369 -3.93 -7.33 -0.98
N GLU A 370 -5.20 -6.99 -0.79
CA GLU A 370 -5.79 -5.67 -1.11
C GLU A 370 -5.63 -5.28 -2.60
N GLY A 371 -5.43 -6.28 -3.44
CA GLY A 371 -5.21 -6.20 -4.87
C GLY A 371 -3.76 -6.46 -5.24
N ASP A 372 -3.55 -7.44 -6.10
CA ASP A 372 -2.25 -7.72 -6.71
C ASP A 372 -1.63 -6.45 -7.31
N ASN A 373 -0.34 -6.24 -7.13
CA ASN A 373 0.32 -4.99 -7.53
C ASN A 373 0.18 -4.69 -9.03
N VAL A 374 0.31 -5.70 -9.89
CA VAL A 374 0.13 -5.50 -11.35
C VAL A 374 -1.31 -5.15 -11.68
N VAL A 375 -2.30 -5.70 -10.96
CA VAL A 375 -3.71 -5.32 -11.11
C VAL A 375 -3.94 -3.89 -10.63
N MET A 376 -3.31 -3.47 -9.52
CA MET A 376 -3.39 -2.10 -9.03
C MET A 376 -2.80 -1.09 -10.01
N LEU A 377 -1.67 -1.39 -10.64
CA LEU A 377 -1.07 -0.53 -11.65
C LEU A 377 -1.95 -0.38 -12.90
N GLN A 378 -2.76 -1.39 -13.25
CA GLN A 378 -3.75 -1.25 -14.32
C GLN A 378 -4.86 -0.25 -13.96
N VAL A 379 -5.24 -0.14 -12.68
CA VAL A 379 -6.21 0.89 -12.22
C VAL A 379 -5.65 2.29 -12.48
N VAL A 380 -4.37 2.52 -12.17
CA VAL A 380 -3.67 3.80 -12.44
C VAL A 380 -3.79 4.17 -13.91
N VAL A 381 -3.41 3.27 -14.81
CA VAL A 381 -3.35 3.57 -16.25
C VAL A 381 -4.72 3.75 -16.87
N ARG A 382 -5.73 3.00 -16.42
CA ARG A 382 -7.12 3.22 -16.86
C ARG A 382 -7.58 4.64 -16.57
N GLU A 383 -7.23 5.19 -15.41
CA GLU A 383 -7.57 6.58 -15.09
C GLU A 383 -6.75 7.57 -15.91
N LEU A 384 -5.44 7.36 -16.07
CA LEU A 384 -4.58 8.22 -16.90
C LEU A 384 -5.07 8.30 -18.34
N LEU A 385 -5.48 7.17 -18.92
CA LEU A 385 -6.02 7.14 -20.28
C LEU A 385 -7.42 7.79 -20.37
N ALA A 386 -8.25 7.66 -19.32
CA ALA A 386 -9.53 8.34 -19.27
C ALA A 386 -9.37 9.87 -19.16
N GLN A 387 -8.40 10.36 -18.40
CA GLN A 387 -8.06 11.78 -18.36
C GLN A 387 -7.51 12.27 -19.70
N TYR A 388 -6.63 11.48 -20.31
CA TYR A 388 -6.10 11.76 -21.63
C TYR A 388 -7.22 11.88 -22.68
N SER A 389 -8.17 10.95 -22.73
CA SER A 389 -9.30 11.00 -23.65
C SER A 389 -10.14 12.27 -23.45
N ARG A 390 -10.46 12.64 -22.21
CA ARG A 390 -11.23 13.85 -21.90
C ARG A 390 -10.54 15.12 -22.38
N GLN A 391 -9.22 15.26 -22.22
CA GLN A 391 -8.46 16.40 -22.70
C GLN A 391 -8.50 16.55 -24.23
N TYR A 392 -8.67 15.45 -24.96
CA TYR A 392 -8.73 15.45 -26.42
C TYR A 392 -10.15 15.55 -26.97
N GLU A 393 -11.19 15.20 -26.22
CA GLU A 393 -12.59 15.44 -26.58
C GLU A 393 -12.95 16.95 -26.52
N GLU A 394 -12.33 17.67 -25.59
CA GLU A 394 -12.50 19.12 -25.44
C GLU A 394 -11.70 19.93 -26.47
N SER A 395 -10.74 19.33 -27.18
CA SER A 395 -9.97 19.94 -28.27
C SER A 395 -10.30 19.28 -29.60
N PRO A 396 -10.57 20.01 -30.70
CA PRO A 396 -10.89 19.42 -32.01
C PRO A 396 -9.70 18.75 -32.70
N VAL A 397 -8.90 18.00 -31.95
CA VAL A 397 -7.61 17.43 -32.34
C VAL A 397 -7.68 15.97 -32.75
N PHE A 398 -8.87 15.38 -32.98
CA PHE A 398 -8.97 14.09 -33.67
C PHE A 398 -8.30 14.09 -35.06
N GLY A 399 -8.05 15.29 -35.63
CA GLY A 399 -7.26 15.49 -36.85
C GLY A 399 -5.75 15.33 -36.67
N LEU A 400 -5.21 15.51 -35.45
CA LEU A 400 -3.76 15.45 -35.19
C LEU A 400 -3.22 14.03 -35.03
N LEU A 401 -4.05 13.03 -34.70
CA LEU A 401 -3.64 11.62 -34.67
C LEU A 401 -3.22 11.11 -36.06
N ARG A 402 -3.65 11.77 -37.11
CA ARG A 402 -3.27 11.48 -38.51
C ARG A 402 -1.88 12.02 -38.89
N ASN A 403 -1.41 13.08 -38.22
CA ASN A 403 -0.07 13.68 -38.41
C ASN A 403 0.93 13.34 -37.30
N TRP A 404 0.66 12.31 -36.54
CA TRP A 404 1.31 12.01 -35.26
C TRP A 404 2.79 11.65 -35.36
N THR A 405 3.24 11.06 -36.45
CA THR A 405 4.64 10.64 -36.64
C THR A 405 5.60 11.82 -36.81
N SER A 406 5.13 12.98 -37.27
CA SER A 406 5.96 14.18 -37.41
C SER A 406 5.95 15.07 -36.15
N SER A 407 4.79 15.27 -35.52
CA SER A 407 4.67 16.20 -34.38
C SER A 407 5.26 15.68 -33.08
N VAL A 408 5.29 14.35 -32.83
CA VAL A 408 6.01 13.77 -31.68
C VAL A 408 7.51 13.94 -31.81
N GLY A 409 8.05 13.80 -33.03
CA GLY A 409 9.47 14.06 -33.32
C GLY A 409 9.87 15.50 -33.06
N ASP A 410 9.04 16.47 -33.47
CA ASP A 410 9.32 17.90 -33.30
C ASP A 410 9.11 18.38 -31.88
N TRP A 411 8.09 17.84 -31.17
CA TRP A 411 7.89 18.11 -29.75
C TRP A 411 9.01 17.49 -28.91
N LEU A 412 9.46 16.27 -29.21
CA LEU A 412 10.62 15.64 -28.58
C LEU A 412 11.89 16.49 -28.79
N ARG A 413 12.12 17.00 -30.01
CA ARG A 413 13.26 17.89 -30.31
C ARG A 413 13.19 19.20 -29.55
N THR A 414 12.02 19.83 -29.46
CA THR A 414 11.83 21.11 -28.76
C THR A 414 12.00 20.91 -27.22
N SER A 415 11.50 19.81 -26.66
CA SER A 415 11.67 19.49 -25.26
C SER A 415 13.12 19.16 -24.90
N ILE A 416 13.85 18.45 -25.77
CA ILE A 416 15.27 18.12 -25.60
C ILE A 416 16.15 19.38 -25.67
N LEU A 417 15.85 20.35 -26.58
CA LEU A 417 16.58 21.59 -26.71
C LEU A 417 16.37 22.53 -25.51
N ALA A 418 15.19 22.48 -24.87
CA ALA A 418 14.90 23.27 -23.67
C ALA A 418 15.62 22.75 -22.40
N ILE A 419 16.08 21.50 -22.40
CA ILE A 419 16.71 20.83 -21.24
C ILE A 419 18.22 21.09 -21.17
N GLY A 420 18.84 21.51 -22.27
CA GLY A 420 20.30 21.74 -22.34
C GLY A 420 20.85 22.82 -21.42
N SER A 421 19.99 23.55 -20.68
CA SER A 421 20.40 24.62 -19.75
C SER A 421 20.30 24.26 -18.26
N ASP A 422 19.59 23.19 -17.89
CA ASP A 422 19.42 22.82 -16.48
C ASP A 422 20.57 21.94 -15.98
N LYS A 423 21.24 22.39 -14.90
CA LYS A 423 22.27 21.59 -14.25
C LYS A 423 21.67 20.37 -13.57
N ILE A 424 22.31 19.23 -13.70
CA ILE A 424 21.93 17.95 -13.03
C ILE A 424 21.81 18.08 -11.51
N SER A 425 22.48 19.08 -10.92
CA SER A 425 22.36 19.42 -9.49
C SER A 425 21.06 20.12 -9.11
N ASN A 426 20.18 20.43 -10.07
CA ASN A 426 18.93 21.14 -9.83
C ASN A 426 17.74 20.17 -9.82
N LEU A 427 16.91 20.23 -8.77
CA LEU A 427 15.70 19.44 -8.64
C LEU A 427 14.75 19.57 -9.85
N THR A 428 14.69 20.77 -10.45
CA THR A 428 13.89 21.03 -11.65
C THR A 428 14.23 20.09 -12.81
N PHE A 429 15.53 19.75 -12.97
CA PHE A 429 15.95 18.77 -13.98
C PHE A 429 15.26 17.41 -13.77
N PHE A 430 15.25 16.89 -12.54
CA PHE A 430 14.66 15.60 -12.23
C PHE A 430 13.15 15.59 -12.40
N VAL A 431 12.45 16.64 -11.96
CA VAL A 431 11.00 16.79 -12.14
C VAL A 431 10.64 16.84 -13.62
N LYS A 432 11.39 17.60 -14.44
CA LYS A 432 11.21 17.64 -15.89
C LYS A 432 11.45 16.27 -16.54
N ALA A 433 12.49 15.56 -16.12
CA ALA A 433 12.84 14.25 -16.69
C ALA A 433 11.74 13.20 -16.41
N VAL A 434 11.26 13.08 -15.16
CA VAL A 434 10.20 12.12 -14.85
C VAL A 434 8.88 12.47 -15.53
N SER A 435 8.56 13.78 -15.64
CA SER A 435 7.38 14.27 -16.37
C SER A 435 7.45 13.98 -17.87
N PHE A 436 8.65 14.14 -18.46
CA PHE A 436 8.88 13.76 -19.85
C PHE A 436 8.63 12.27 -20.08
N ARG A 437 9.20 11.41 -19.22
CA ARG A 437 9.05 9.95 -19.34
C ARG A 437 7.58 9.55 -19.26
N GLU A 438 6.84 10.05 -18.30
CA GLU A 438 5.41 9.76 -18.15
C GLU A 438 4.62 10.13 -19.39
N ARG A 439 4.81 11.35 -19.93
CA ARG A 439 4.10 11.83 -21.13
C ARG A 439 4.39 10.97 -22.36
N VAL A 440 5.67 10.64 -22.60
CA VAL A 440 6.07 9.81 -23.76
C VAL A 440 5.45 8.41 -23.65
N LEU A 441 5.48 7.80 -22.45
CA LEU A 441 4.88 6.49 -22.22
C LEU A 441 3.36 6.53 -22.36
N GLN A 442 2.69 7.57 -21.89
CA GLN A 442 1.24 7.74 -22.00
C GLN A 442 0.82 7.86 -23.48
N HIS A 443 1.49 8.72 -24.24
CA HIS A 443 1.23 8.86 -25.67
C HIS A 443 1.50 7.55 -26.42
N GLY A 444 2.64 6.90 -26.15
CA GLY A 444 3.01 5.64 -26.77
C GLY A 444 2.00 4.51 -26.52
N LEU A 445 1.49 4.41 -25.29
CA LEU A 445 0.48 3.40 -24.95
C LEU A 445 -0.87 3.72 -25.61
N ALA A 446 -1.33 4.98 -25.56
CA ALA A 446 -2.57 5.40 -26.20
C ALA A 446 -2.57 5.09 -27.69
N ALA A 447 -1.47 5.39 -28.39
CA ALA A 447 -1.33 5.11 -29.83
C ALA A 447 -1.32 3.61 -30.14
N ARG A 448 -0.61 2.79 -29.32
CA ARG A 448 -0.59 1.33 -29.49
C ARG A 448 -1.98 0.73 -29.34
N LEU A 449 -2.72 1.12 -28.32
CA LEU A 449 -4.08 0.64 -28.09
C LEU A 449 -5.02 1.08 -29.21
N TYR A 450 -4.94 2.37 -29.63
CA TYR A 450 -5.71 2.87 -30.76
C TYR A 450 -5.45 2.04 -32.03
N HIS A 451 -4.18 1.86 -32.40
CA HIS A 451 -3.80 1.07 -33.57
C HIS A 451 -4.34 -0.37 -33.52
N LYS A 452 -4.18 -1.04 -32.37
CA LYS A 452 -4.68 -2.41 -32.20
C LYS A 452 -6.19 -2.51 -32.32
N VAL A 453 -6.92 -1.69 -31.56
CA VAL A 453 -8.38 -1.76 -31.49
C VAL A 453 -9.06 -1.16 -32.73
N MET A 454 -8.64 0.04 -33.15
CA MET A 454 -9.33 0.76 -34.22
C MET A 454 -8.83 0.37 -35.61
N THR A 455 -7.54 0.14 -35.80
CA THR A 455 -6.96 -0.18 -37.12
C THR A 455 -6.95 -1.69 -37.37
N ARG A 456 -6.43 -2.47 -36.41
CA ARG A 456 -6.33 -3.93 -36.56
C ARG A 456 -7.62 -4.67 -36.15
N LYS A 457 -8.59 -3.98 -35.55
CA LYS A 457 -9.86 -4.55 -35.06
C LYS A 457 -9.65 -5.69 -34.04
N GLU A 458 -8.54 -5.64 -33.29
CA GLU A 458 -8.32 -6.59 -32.21
C GLU A 458 -9.38 -6.38 -31.10
N GLU A 459 -9.80 -7.46 -30.47
CA GLU A 459 -10.66 -7.40 -29.29
C GLU A 459 -9.92 -6.66 -28.16
N PHE A 460 -10.63 -5.79 -27.41
CA PHE A 460 -10.02 -4.89 -26.43
C PHE A 460 -9.19 -5.63 -25.37
N PHE A 461 -9.68 -6.76 -24.86
CA PHE A 461 -8.95 -7.54 -23.85
C PHE A 461 -7.61 -8.05 -24.41
N SER A 462 -7.59 -8.57 -25.62
CA SER A 462 -6.37 -9.04 -26.29
C SER A 462 -5.39 -7.91 -26.54
N ALA A 463 -5.88 -6.76 -27.02
CA ALA A 463 -5.06 -5.56 -27.23
C ALA A 463 -4.45 -5.06 -25.90
N TRP A 464 -5.26 -4.96 -24.84
CA TRP A 464 -4.82 -4.56 -23.50
C TRP A 464 -3.79 -5.53 -22.93
N ASN A 465 -4.08 -6.82 -22.96
CA ASN A 465 -3.20 -7.88 -22.42
C ASN A 465 -1.82 -7.88 -23.09
N SER A 466 -1.77 -7.66 -24.40
CA SER A 466 -0.51 -7.55 -25.15
C SER A 466 0.28 -6.26 -24.86
N CYS A 467 -0.32 -5.29 -24.18
CA CYS A 467 0.31 -4.02 -23.79
C CYS A 467 0.63 -3.95 -22.28
N LEU A 468 0.42 -5.00 -21.48
CA LEU A 468 0.55 -4.95 -20.01
C LEU A 468 1.93 -4.47 -19.54
N ASN A 469 3.02 -4.81 -20.22
CA ASN A 469 4.35 -4.28 -19.87
C ASN A 469 4.40 -2.75 -20.01
N HIS A 470 3.82 -2.18 -21.06
CA HIS A 470 3.74 -0.72 -21.23
C HIS A 470 2.81 -0.08 -20.19
N VAL A 471 1.73 -0.76 -19.80
CA VAL A 471 0.81 -0.35 -18.74
C VAL A 471 1.55 -0.25 -17.41
N VAL A 472 2.27 -1.29 -17.01
CA VAL A 472 3.05 -1.31 -15.74
C VAL A 472 4.11 -0.20 -15.75
N THR A 473 4.84 -0.05 -16.85
CA THR A 473 5.89 0.97 -16.99
C THR A 473 5.33 2.39 -16.88
N LEU A 474 4.19 2.68 -17.53
CA LEU A 474 3.52 3.98 -17.44
C LEU A 474 3.02 4.25 -16.02
N ALA A 475 2.39 3.26 -15.37
CA ALA A 475 1.88 3.42 -14.02
C ALA A 475 2.99 3.77 -13.02
N LEU A 476 4.13 3.06 -13.10
CA LEU A 476 5.29 3.36 -12.26
C LEU A 476 5.88 4.74 -12.57
N ALA A 477 5.97 5.13 -13.86
CA ALA A 477 6.45 6.46 -14.24
C ALA A 477 5.56 7.57 -13.63
N HIS A 478 4.25 7.38 -13.62
CA HIS A 478 3.29 8.29 -12.98
C HIS A 478 3.54 8.40 -11.47
N ILE A 479 3.64 7.27 -10.77
CA ILE A 479 3.86 7.25 -9.32
C ILE A 479 5.22 7.84 -8.96
N HIS A 480 6.28 7.56 -9.73
CA HIS A 480 7.60 8.17 -9.55
C HIS A 480 7.54 9.70 -9.67
N ARG A 481 6.82 10.23 -10.68
CA ARG A 481 6.64 11.68 -10.85
C ARG A 481 5.91 12.28 -9.65
N VAL A 482 4.73 11.75 -9.31
CA VAL A 482 3.93 12.28 -8.19
C VAL A 482 4.73 12.22 -6.88
N THR A 483 5.46 11.14 -6.64
CA THR A 483 6.25 10.97 -5.42
C THR A 483 7.40 11.96 -5.35
N LEU A 484 8.10 12.23 -6.46
CA LEU A 484 9.16 13.22 -6.50
C LEU A 484 8.61 14.65 -6.33
N GLU A 485 7.48 14.97 -6.96
CA GLU A 485 6.82 16.28 -6.82
C GLU A 485 6.37 16.53 -5.38
N GLN A 486 5.77 15.55 -4.70
CA GLN A 486 5.36 15.69 -3.30
C GLN A 486 6.56 15.82 -2.36
N PHE A 487 7.66 15.13 -2.65
CA PHE A 487 8.90 15.32 -1.89
C PHE A 487 9.48 16.73 -2.10
N ALA A 488 9.50 17.22 -3.32
CA ALA A 488 9.95 18.59 -3.65
C ALA A 488 9.13 19.65 -2.90
N LEU A 489 7.80 19.53 -2.92
CA LEU A 489 6.90 20.42 -2.18
C LEU A 489 7.14 20.37 -0.67
N ALA A 490 7.41 19.19 -0.12
CA ALA A 490 7.76 19.05 1.30
C ALA A 490 9.08 19.73 1.64
N VAL A 491 10.08 19.68 0.76
CA VAL A 491 11.34 20.43 0.92
C VAL A 491 11.10 21.93 0.89
N GLU A 492 10.34 22.42 -0.09
CA GLU A 492 10.02 23.85 -0.23
C GLU A 492 9.27 24.41 0.97
N SER A 493 8.35 23.63 1.54
CA SER A 493 7.55 24.01 2.70
C SER A 493 8.24 23.80 4.06
N CYS A 494 9.46 23.26 4.09
CA CYS A 494 10.18 23.00 5.34
C CYS A 494 10.61 24.32 6.01
N PRO A 495 10.14 24.62 7.26
CA PRO A 495 10.40 25.92 7.89
C PRO A 495 11.81 26.05 8.46
N ALA A 496 12.53 24.94 8.69
CA ALA A 496 13.86 24.95 9.29
C ALA A 496 14.94 24.84 8.21
N PRO A 497 15.80 25.87 7.98
CA PRO A 497 16.77 25.87 6.87
C PRO A 497 17.76 24.69 6.87
N LYS A 498 18.18 24.22 8.06
CA LYS A 498 19.09 23.07 8.17
C LYS A 498 18.42 21.78 7.76
N ASP A 499 17.17 21.57 8.18
CA ASP A 499 16.39 20.39 7.81
C ASP A 499 16.01 20.45 6.34
N GLN A 500 15.67 21.64 5.83
CA GLN A 500 15.41 21.87 4.41
C GLN A 500 16.60 21.49 3.54
N SER A 501 17.83 21.90 3.92
CA SER A 501 19.05 21.54 3.20
C SER A 501 19.27 20.03 3.17
N LEU A 502 19.09 19.35 4.32
CA LEU A 502 19.23 17.89 4.41
C LEU A 502 18.16 17.16 3.58
N LEU A 503 16.91 17.61 3.68
CA LEU A 503 15.81 17.03 2.89
C LEU A 503 16.04 17.25 1.38
N MET A 504 16.64 18.41 0.98
CA MET A 504 17.00 18.66 -0.42
C MET A 504 18.00 17.63 -0.94
N GLU A 505 19.04 17.29 -0.16
CA GLU A 505 20.03 16.27 -0.55
C GLU A 505 19.37 14.89 -0.75
N PHE A 506 18.47 14.49 0.14
CA PHE A 506 17.71 13.25 0.01
C PHE A 506 16.70 13.29 -1.16
N CYS A 507 16.10 14.44 -1.43
CA CYS A 507 15.21 14.63 -2.58
C CYS A 507 15.98 14.51 -3.91
N LEU A 508 17.16 15.13 -3.99
CA LEU A 508 18.07 14.99 -5.13
C LEU A 508 18.54 13.54 -5.30
N LEU A 509 18.86 12.85 -4.20
CA LEU A 509 19.22 11.43 -4.23
C LEU A 509 18.09 10.57 -4.76
N TYR A 510 16.85 10.82 -4.32
CA TYR A 510 15.68 10.12 -4.82
C TYR A 510 15.47 10.35 -6.32
N GLY A 511 15.49 11.61 -6.77
CA GLY A 511 15.40 11.96 -8.20
C GLY A 511 16.52 11.32 -9.03
N THR A 512 17.77 11.35 -8.54
CA THR A 512 18.92 10.72 -9.18
C THR A 512 18.75 9.20 -9.30
N LYS A 513 18.30 8.51 -8.24
CA LYS A 513 17.96 7.07 -8.25
C LYS A 513 16.95 6.76 -9.36
N LEU A 514 15.87 7.54 -9.46
CA LEU A 514 14.83 7.30 -10.47
C LEU A 514 15.39 7.37 -11.90
N ILE A 515 16.17 8.42 -12.19
CA ILE A 515 16.77 8.57 -13.52
C ILE A 515 17.84 7.50 -13.78
N TYR A 516 18.68 7.20 -12.79
CA TYR A 516 19.72 6.18 -12.90
C TYR A 516 19.15 4.80 -13.23
N ASN A 517 18.08 4.41 -12.57
CA ASN A 517 17.45 3.10 -12.79
C ASN A 517 16.86 2.98 -14.20
N GLU A 518 16.37 4.07 -14.75
CA GLU A 518 15.73 4.13 -16.07
C GLU A 518 16.63 4.74 -17.17
N ARG A 519 17.95 4.88 -16.90
CA ARG A 519 18.88 5.56 -17.80
C ARG A 519 18.92 5.01 -19.22
N ALA A 520 18.74 3.69 -19.39
CA ALA A 520 18.67 3.07 -20.70
C ALA A 520 17.50 3.65 -21.52
N TRP A 521 16.32 3.73 -20.92
CA TRP A 521 15.15 4.34 -21.55
C TRP A 521 15.41 5.82 -21.95
N TYR A 522 16.02 6.60 -21.06
CA TYR A 522 16.34 8.00 -21.35
C TYR A 522 17.38 8.15 -22.47
N LEU A 523 18.36 7.25 -22.55
CA LEU A 523 19.34 7.21 -23.65
C LEU A 523 18.70 6.82 -24.99
N GLU A 524 17.85 5.78 -25.01
CA GLU A 524 17.10 5.35 -26.19
C GLU A 524 16.22 6.47 -26.76
N HIS A 525 15.61 7.29 -25.88
CA HIS A 525 14.79 8.43 -26.27
C HIS A 525 15.58 9.73 -26.46
N LYS A 526 16.92 9.66 -26.44
CA LYS A 526 17.83 10.80 -26.64
C LYS A 526 17.59 11.97 -25.66
N TYR A 527 16.97 11.69 -24.52
CA TYR A 527 16.81 12.66 -23.45
C TYR A 527 18.11 12.87 -22.68
N LEU A 528 18.89 11.81 -22.48
CA LEU A 528 20.24 11.84 -21.93
C LEU A 528 21.26 11.54 -23.04
N THR A 529 22.42 12.21 -22.94
CA THR A 529 23.62 11.80 -23.66
C THR A 529 24.40 10.78 -22.82
N PRO A 530 25.31 9.98 -23.41
CA PRO A 530 26.21 9.10 -22.65
C PRO A 530 27.03 9.86 -21.58
N ALA A 531 27.46 11.09 -21.87
CA ALA A 531 28.16 11.96 -20.92
C ALA A 531 27.28 12.32 -19.73
N THR A 532 26.03 12.76 -19.98
CA THR A 532 25.07 13.08 -18.93
C THR A 532 24.69 11.86 -18.10
N SER A 533 24.55 10.68 -18.74
CA SER A 533 24.28 9.42 -18.05
C SER A 533 25.41 9.03 -17.09
N ASN A 534 26.67 9.27 -17.47
CA ASN A 534 27.81 9.07 -16.58
C ASN A 534 27.78 10.06 -15.39
N GLN A 535 27.47 11.33 -15.64
CA GLN A 535 27.33 12.34 -14.57
C GLN A 535 26.23 11.96 -13.58
N ILE A 536 25.08 11.42 -14.03
CA ILE A 536 24.01 10.91 -13.15
C ILE A 536 24.51 9.78 -12.25
N ARG A 537 25.31 8.85 -12.81
CA ARG A 537 25.93 7.78 -12.01
C ARG A 537 26.86 8.35 -10.95
N ASP A 538 27.76 9.26 -11.35
CA ASP A 538 28.73 9.86 -10.44
C ASP A 538 28.04 10.69 -9.35
N GLN A 539 26.96 11.39 -9.68
CA GLN A 539 26.11 12.09 -8.72
C GLN A 539 25.44 11.15 -7.72
N LEU A 540 24.94 9.97 -8.17
CA LEU A 540 24.37 8.97 -7.28
C LEU A 540 25.39 8.53 -6.22
N LEU A 541 26.62 8.22 -6.66
CA LEU A 541 27.71 7.82 -5.77
C LEU A 541 28.06 8.92 -4.77
N GLU A 542 28.16 10.15 -5.24
CA GLU A 542 28.50 11.29 -4.40
C GLU A 542 27.39 11.66 -3.39
N LEU A 543 26.13 11.69 -3.82
CA LEU A 543 25.01 11.93 -2.91
C LEU A 543 24.92 10.87 -1.81
N CYS A 544 25.07 9.57 -2.16
CA CYS A 544 25.11 8.50 -1.17
C CYS A 544 26.25 8.68 -0.16
N ARG A 545 27.42 9.15 -0.63
CA ARG A 545 28.57 9.44 0.23
C ARG A 545 28.31 10.64 1.16
N LEU A 546 27.64 11.68 0.66
CA LEU A 546 27.33 12.89 1.43
C LEU A 546 26.33 12.61 2.55
N VAL A 547 25.22 11.95 2.23
CA VAL A 547 24.11 11.77 3.18
C VAL A 547 24.34 10.65 4.20
N LYS A 548 25.37 9.78 4.02
CA LYS A 548 25.58 8.64 4.91
C LYS A 548 25.82 9.02 6.38
N ASP A 549 26.49 10.13 6.62
CA ASP A 549 26.83 10.58 7.98
C ASP A 549 25.62 11.19 8.69
N ASP A 550 24.69 11.78 7.94
CA ASP A 550 23.43 12.32 8.45
C ASP A 550 22.31 11.26 8.55
N ALA A 551 22.52 10.07 8.00
CA ALA A 551 21.53 8.99 8.01
C ALA A 551 21.08 8.60 9.43
N LEU A 552 21.97 8.67 10.44
CA LEU A 552 21.62 8.45 11.85
C LEU A 552 20.62 9.50 12.36
N LYS A 553 20.75 10.76 11.96
CA LYS A 553 19.80 11.83 12.31
C LYS A 553 18.43 11.55 11.70
N VAL A 554 18.41 11.16 10.41
CA VAL A 554 17.18 10.85 9.69
C VAL A 554 16.43 9.66 10.30
N VAL A 555 17.13 8.54 10.59
CA VAL A 555 16.45 7.39 11.23
C VAL A 555 16.05 7.68 12.67
N SER A 556 16.72 8.61 13.35
CA SER A 556 16.30 9.07 14.67
C SER A 556 15.05 9.95 14.58
N ALA A 557 14.90 10.75 13.51
CA ALA A 557 13.73 11.58 13.25
C ALA A 557 12.47 10.74 12.92
N PHE A 558 12.60 9.45 12.53
CA PHE A 558 11.45 8.54 12.44
C PHE A 558 10.77 8.32 13.79
N ASN A 559 11.44 8.70 14.89
CA ASN A 559 10.93 8.66 16.26
C ASN A 559 10.39 7.28 16.67
N LEU A 560 11.05 6.21 16.22
CA LEU A 560 10.66 4.85 16.60
C LEU A 560 11.07 4.60 18.06
N PRO A 561 10.10 4.22 18.92
CA PRO A 561 10.41 3.92 20.32
C PRO A 561 11.38 2.74 20.43
N ARG A 562 12.31 2.82 21.38
CA ARG A 562 13.27 1.72 21.64
C ARG A 562 12.57 0.40 21.90
N ALA A 563 11.43 0.45 22.59
CA ALA A 563 10.59 -0.72 22.87
C ALA A 563 10.01 -1.38 21.59
N THR A 564 9.90 -0.66 20.47
CA THR A 564 9.46 -1.22 19.19
C THR A 564 10.62 -1.66 18.31
N ILE A 565 11.81 -1.08 18.44
CA ILE A 565 12.98 -1.50 17.65
C ILE A 565 13.46 -2.90 18.07
N GLN A 566 13.69 -3.14 19.35
CA GLN A 566 14.06 -4.43 19.98
C GLN A 566 15.04 -5.30 19.15
N ALA A 567 16.06 -4.66 18.57
CA ALA A 567 17.07 -5.34 17.75
C ALA A 567 18.45 -5.15 18.41
N PRO A 568 19.09 -6.23 18.89
CA PRO A 568 20.40 -6.19 19.52
C PRO A 568 21.44 -5.43 18.70
N ILE A 569 21.51 -5.69 17.40
CA ILE A 569 22.50 -5.05 16.51
C ILE A 569 22.29 -3.53 16.32
N ALA A 570 21.12 -3.03 16.66
CA ALA A 570 20.84 -1.59 16.66
C ALA A 570 21.22 -0.89 17.98
N GLY A 571 21.94 -1.57 18.87
CA GLY A 571 22.29 -1.09 20.22
C GLY A 571 21.08 -1.10 21.18
N ILE A 572 20.04 -1.88 20.90
CA ILE A 572 18.83 -1.97 21.71
C ILE A 572 18.63 -3.43 22.13
N PRO A 573 18.86 -3.75 23.41
CA PRO A 573 18.71 -5.11 23.91
C PRO A 573 17.32 -5.71 23.65
N ASN A 574 17.30 -6.94 23.18
CA ASN A 574 16.08 -7.74 23.12
C ASN A 574 16.04 -8.65 24.37
N PRO A 575 15.09 -8.44 25.31
CA PRO A 575 15.02 -9.24 26.54
C PRO A 575 14.78 -10.74 26.31
N ARG A 576 14.37 -11.12 25.09
CA ARG A 576 14.10 -12.51 24.70
C ARG A 576 15.27 -13.18 23.98
N ALA A 577 16.35 -12.43 23.68
CA ALA A 577 17.52 -13.01 23.05
C ALA A 577 18.27 -13.91 24.03
N GLN A 578 18.54 -15.16 23.64
CA GLN A 578 19.29 -16.13 24.46
C GLN A 578 20.79 -15.80 24.51
N TRP A 579 21.28 -15.05 23.55
CA TRP A 579 22.67 -14.54 23.47
C TRP A 579 22.65 -13.15 22.86
N ALA A 580 23.63 -12.34 23.22
CA ALA A 580 23.72 -10.96 22.75
C ALA A 580 25.12 -10.70 22.25
N TYR A 581 25.21 -10.31 20.98
CA TYR A 581 26.39 -9.67 20.43
C TYR A 581 26.04 -8.20 20.16
N TYR A 582 26.45 -7.33 21.09
CA TYR A 582 26.24 -5.90 20.92
C TYR A 582 27.58 -5.25 20.57
N PRO A 583 27.68 -4.53 19.44
CA PRO A 583 28.74 -3.55 19.34
C PRO A 583 28.50 -2.51 20.45
N GLU A 584 29.51 -2.28 21.31
CA GLU A 584 29.37 -1.29 22.37
C GLU A 584 29.02 0.07 21.74
N PRO A 585 27.94 0.77 22.19
CA PRO A 585 27.67 2.10 21.72
C PRO A 585 28.82 3.00 22.18
N LYS A 586 29.54 3.59 21.23
CA LYS A 586 30.48 4.67 21.56
C LYS A 586 29.71 5.86 22.15
N GLU A 587 30.34 6.57 23.06
CA GLU A 587 29.86 7.57 24.03
C GLU A 587 29.04 8.77 23.52
N GLU A 588 28.49 8.75 22.32
CA GLU A 588 27.76 9.90 21.74
C GLU A 588 26.25 9.92 21.97
N ASP A 589 25.67 8.94 22.68
CA ASP A 589 24.24 8.96 23.07
C ASP A 589 24.12 9.19 24.60
N PRO A 590 24.01 10.44 25.07
CA PRO A 590 23.96 10.76 26.51
C PRO A 590 22.67 10.28 27.21
N LYS A 591 21.75 9.63 26.51
CA LYS A 591 20.48 9.16 27.05
C LYS A 591 20.41 7.64 27.26
N VAL A 592 21.49 6.90 27.08
CA VAL A 592 21.51 5.47 27.38
C VAL A 592 21.97 5.26 28.82
N PRO A 593 21.12 4.82 29.76
CA PRO A 593 21.58 4.51 31.12
C PRO A 593 22.61 3.36 31.06
N ARG A 594 23.83 3.60 31.50
CA ARG A 594 24.82 2.56 31.76
C ARG A 594 24.27 1.62 32.83
N LYS A 595 24.29 0.34 32.55
CA LYS A 595 24.02 -0.82 33.40
C LYS A 595 22.56 -1.27 33.47
N ILE A 596 22.26 -2.28 32.66
CA ILE A 596 21.64 -3.48 33.21
C ILE A 596 22.67 -4.60 32.99
N SER A 597 23.46 -4.89 34.00
CA SER A 597 24.16 -6.18 34.06
C SER A 597 23.09 -7.24 34.16
N ALA A 598 22.87 -7.99 33.10
CA ALA A 598 22.15 -9.22 33.20
C ALA A 598 22.98 -10.15 34.10
N LYS A 599 22.65 -10.20 35.37
CA LYS A 599 22.85 -11.41 36.16
C LYS A 599 21.68 -12.32 35.80
N LEU A 600 22.04 -13.52 35.35
CA LEU A 600 21.20 -14.66 35.09
C LEU A 600 20.05 -14.84 36.10
#